data_9705aebd1b3d5b3f3818ccfadf2bf871
#
_entry.id   9705aebd1b3d5b3f3818ccfadf2bf871
#
_cell.length_a   1.000
_cell.length_b   1.000
_cell.length_c   1.000
_cell.angle_alpha   90.00
_cell.angle_beta   90.00
_cell.angle_gamma   90.00
#
_symmetry.space_group_name_H-M   'P 1'
#
loop_
_entity.id
_entity.type
_entity.pdbx_description
1 polymer ?
#
loop_
_entity_poly.entity_id
_entity_poly.type
_entity_poly.pdbx_seq_one_letter_code
_entity_poly.pdbx_strand_id
1 'polypeptide(L)'
;MANGRWEMAIETYGFMTPFPRVIAKLEVKGENVIKGIHLEGVRAVGNPEQLAKKYYEQGIDEIIYIDSVASLYGRNNLEQVVRAVSNHIFVPLTVGGGIRSLEDIRNLLRQGADKVAVNSYAILQPDFIRECVKCFGSQCIVGSVHAKRAGNGTWASLYNYGREMGGQDAVSWACELASLGVGELLVTSIDQDGTLNGFDLDLAKKISTRVQIPVVASGGGSTNKQILDVLVRGEANAVALASALHFNHNSVGNIKRYLKKCFVEQAD
;
A
#
# COMPACT_ATOMS: atom_id res chain seq x y z
N MET A 1 25.89 0.39 22.16
CA MET A 1 25.08 -0.59 22.90
C MET A 1 23.61 -0.40 22.52
N ALA A 2 23.19 -0.93 21.36
CA ALA A 2 21.80 -0.88 20.87
C ALA A 2 21.37 -2.20 20.17
N ASN A 3 22.08 -3.30 20.43
CA ASN A 3 21.92 -4.56 19.69
C ASN A 3 20.91 -5.56 20.30
N GLY A 4 20.33 -5.30 21.47
CA GLY A 4 19.53 -6.35 22.15
C GLY A 4 18.01 -6.23 22.04
N ARG A 5 17.44 -5.15 21.50
CA ARG A 5 15.98 -4.96 21.52
C ARG A 5 15.21 -5.58 20.36
N TRP A 6 15.85 -5.77 19.23
CA TRP A 6 15.21 -6.39 18.08
C TRP A 6 15.31 -7.93 18.11
N GLU A 7 16.35 -8.48 18.78
CA GLU A 7 16.47 -9.91 19.05
C GLU A 7 15.30 -10.42 19.92
N MET A 8 14.92 -9.69 20.98
CA MET A 8 13.76 -10.03 21.80
C MET A 8 12.41 -9.93 21.04
N ALA A 9 12.28 -9.08 20.03
CA ALA A 9 11.04 -8.98 19.24
C ALA A 9 10.84 -10.23 18.37
N ILE A 10 11.92 -10.79 17.81
CA ILE A 10 11.86 -12.01 16.99
C ILE A 10 11.55 -13.23 17.85
N GLU A 11 12.11 -13.35 19.06
CA GLU A 11 11.78 -14.41 20.01
C GLU A 11 10.33 -14.39 20.49
N THR A 12 9.70 -13.20 20.56
CA THR A 12 8.32 -13.03 21.01
C THR A 12 7.29 -13.31 19.91
N TYR A 13 7.63 -13.10 18.63
CA TYR A 13 6.74 -13.28 17.48
C TYR A 13 6.95 -14.60 16.73
N GLY A 14 7.39 -15.66 17.41
CA GLY A 14 7.66 -17.00 16.89
C GLY A 14 6.99 -17.35 15.55
N PHE A 15 7.75 -17.83 14.62
CA PHE A 15 7.58 -18.56 13.32
C PHE A 15 6.19 -18.78 12.67
N MET A 16 5.10 -18.09 13.05
CA MET A 16 3.77 -18.26 12.47
C MET A 16 3.29 -17.07 11.61
N THR A 17 4.09 -16.03 11.41
CA THR A 17 3.71 -14.97 10.48
C THR A 17 4.29 -15.25 9.10
N PRO A 18 3.52 -15.15 8.01
CA PRO A 18 4.07 -15.26 6.67
C PRO A 18 5.18 -14.21 6.47
N PHE A 19 6.21 -14.58 5.70
CA PHE A 19 7.32 -13.66 5.37
C PHE A 19 6.77 -12.33 4.83
N PRO A 20 7.25 -11.17 5.31
CA PRO A 20 6.67 -9.88 4.93
C PRO A 20 6.83 -9.60 3.43
N ARG A 21 5.76 -9.11 2.80
CA ARG A 21 5.76 -8.78 1.37
C ARG A 21 6.38 -7.42 1.12
N VAL A 22 7.19 -7.35 0.06
CA VAL A 22 7.73 -6.11 -0.52
C VAL A 22 6.95 -5.80 -1.78
N ILE A 23 6.24 -4.69 -1.80
CA ILE A 23 5.27 -4.32 -2.83
C ILE A 23 5.77 -3.08 -3.58
N ALA A 24 5.72 -3.09 -4.90
CA ALA A 24 5.97 -1.90 -5.71
C ALA A 24 4.66 -1.12 -5.91
N LYS A 25 4.58 0.12 -5.43
CA LYS A 25 3.43 1.00 -5.62
C LYS A 25 3.72 1.99 -6.74
N LEU A 26 2.94 1.93 -7.81
CA LEU A 26 3.03 2.77 -8.99
C LEU A 26 1.79 3.69 -9.05
N GLU A 27 2.01 4.97 -8.82
CA GLU A 27 0.99 6.01 -8.95
C GLU A 27 0.95 6.47 -10.41
N VAL A 28 -0.19 6.33 -11.07
CA VAL A 28 -0.31 6.57 -12.53
C VAL A 28 -1.14 7.82 -12.81
N LYS A 29 -0.73 8.55 -13.85
CA LYS A 29 -1.51 9.64 -14.45
C LYS A 29 -1.36 9.55 -15.97
N GLY A 30 -2.45 9.16 -16.65
CA GLY A 30 -2.39 8.85 -18.07
C GLY A 30 -1.41 7.72 -18.35
N GLU A 31 -0.48 7.93 -19.27
CA GLU A 31 0.52 6.93 -19.71
C GLU A 31 1.77 6.88 -18.84
N ASN A 32 1.85 7.65 -17.77
CA ASN A 32 3.06 7.77 -16.97
C ASN A 32 2.85 7.36 -15.52
N VAL A 33 3.85 6.67 -14.96
CA VAL A 33 4.04 6.62 -13.52
C VAL A 33 4.53 7.99 -13.07
N ILE A 34 3.90 8.52 -12.03
CA ILE A 34 4.24 9.79 -11.45
C ILE A 34 4.70 9.63 -10.00
N LYS A 35 5.52 10.56 -9.51
CA LYS A 35 5.87 10.64 -8.09
C LYS A 35 6.15 12.07 -7.68
N GLY A 36 5.64 12.42 -6.50
CA GLY A 36 5.86 13.68 -5.81
C GLY A 36 6.25 13.47 -4.36
N ILE A 37 6.17 14.51 -3.58
CA ILE A 37 6.34 14.53 -2.12
C ILE A 37 5.00 14.93 -1.51
N HIS A 38 4.55 14.24 -0.45
CA HIS A 38 3.26 14.48 0.22
C HIS A 38 2.05 14.40 -0.75
N LEU A 39 2.14 13.54 -1.78
CA LEU A 39 1.20 13.42 -2.90
C LEU A 39 1.09 14.68 -3.79
N GLU A 40 2.00 15.63 -3.64
CA GLU A 40 2.04 16.91 -4.38
C GLU A 40 3.29 17.02 -5.24
N GLY A 41 3.34 18.02 -6.14
CA GLY A 41 4.49 18.31 -6.98
C GLY A 41 4.92 17.14 -7.88
N VAL A 42 3.94 16.37 -8.37
CA VAL A 42 4.18 15.14 -9.11
C VAL A 42 4.88 15.37 -10.44
N ARG A 43 5.86 14.51 -10.74
CA ARG A 43 6.58 14.45 -12.03
C ARG A 43 6.52 13.04 -12.58
N ALA A 44 6.61 12.93 -13.92
CA ALA A 44 6.71 11.64 -14.59
C ALA A 44 8.05 10.95 -14.22
N VAL A 45 7.97 9.67 -13.95
CA VAL A 45 9.10 8.83 -13.55
C VAL A 45 9.42 7.78 -14.62
N GLY A 46 8.39 7.32 -15.33
CA GLY A 46 8.57 6.32 -16.38
C GLY A 46 7.25 5.72 -16.86
N ASN A 47 7.36 4.75 -17.75
CA ASN A 47 6.22 4.01 -18.27
C ASN A 47 5.78 2.93 -17.27
N PRO A 48 4.46 2.76 -16.99
CA PRO A 48 3.92 1.80 -16.03
C PRO A 48 4.33 0.35 -16.32
N GLU A 49 4.21 -0.09 -17.56
CA GLU A 49 4.51 -1.47 -17.97
C GLU A 49 5.99 -1.79 -17.81
N GLN A 50 6.87 -0.88 -18.24
CA GLN A 50 8.32 -1.06 -18.13
C GLN A 50 8.77 -1.12 -16.67
N LEU A 51 8.20 -0.29 -15.80
CA LEU A 51 8.53 -0.30 -14.38
C LEU A 51 7.98 -1.55 -13.68
N ALA A 52 6.77 -1.99 -14.02
CA ALA A 52 6.22 -3.23 -13.48
C ALA A 52 7.09 -4.44 -13.85
N LYS A 53 7.45 -4.56 -15.13
CA LYS A 53 8.33 -5.62 -15.62
C LYS A 53 9.69 -5.58 -14.91
N LYS A 54 10.30 -4.39 -14.78
CA LYS A 54 11.56 -4.21 -14.04
C LYS A 54 11.48 -4.74 -12.62
N TYR A 55 10.41 -4.41 -11.88
CA TYR A 55 10.26 -4.86 -10.50
C TYR A 55 9.90 -6.34 -10.40
N TYR A 56 9.11 -6.85 -11.33
CA TYR A 56 8.83 -8.27 -11.44
C TYR A 56 10.12 -9.09 -11.65
N GLU A 57 10.97 -8.70 -12.59
CA GLU A 57 12.26 -9.32 -12.84
C GLU A 57 13.23 -9.25 -11.64
N GLN A 58 13.07 -8.23 -10.77
CA GLN A 58 13.81 -8.12 -9.52
C GLN A 58 13.23 -8.96 -8.37
N GLY A 59 12.13 -9.68 -8.60
CA GLY A 59 11.48 -10.57 -7.62
C GLY A 59 10.59 -9.84 -6.62
N ILE A 60 9.88 -8.80 -7.04
CA ILE A 60 8.84 -8.14 -6.22
C ILE A 60 7.74 -9.14 -5.84
N ASP A 61 7.11 -8.99 -4.68
CA ASP A 61 6.07 -9.92 -4.22
C ASP A 61 4.68 -9.55 -4.71
N GLU A 62 4.42 -8.24 -4.96
CA GLU A 62 3.14 -7.72 -5.42
C GLU A 62 3.34 -6.35 -6.08
N ILE A 63 2.44 -5.97 -6.97
CA ILE A 63 2.40 -4.64 -7.58
C ILE A 63 1.06 -3.98 -7.27
N ILE A 64 1.11 -2.69 -6.91
CA ILE A 64 -0.06 -1.84 -6.70
C ILE A 64 -0.05 -0.72 -7.74
N TYR A 65 -1.12 -0.60 -8.52
CA TYR A 65 -1.39 0.53 -9.40
C TYR A 65 -2.47 1.43 -8.82
N ILE A 66 -2.18 2.72 -8.69
CA ILE A 66 -3.16 3.73 -8.24
C ILE A 66 -3.27 4.83 -9.29
N ASP A 67 -4.43 4.96 -9.94
CA ASP A 67 -4.72 6.14 -10.74
C ASP A 67 -4.97 7.34 -9.81
N SER A 68 -4.04 8.29 -9.83
CA SER A 68 -4.01 9.45 -8.94
C SER A 68 -5.04 10.52 -9.31
N VAL A 69 -5.65 10.43 -10.48
CA VAL A 69 -6.57 11.45 -11.01
C VAL A 69 -7.97 10.92 -11.33
N ALA A 70 -8.16 9.60 -11.37
CA ALA A 70 -9.44 9.00 -11.73
C ALA A 70 -10.60 9.44 -10.80
N SER A 71 -10.34 9.57 -9.50
CA SER A 71 -11.34 10.05 -8.54
C SER A 71 -11.79 11.48 -8.81
N LEU A 72 -10.91 12.32 -9.37
CA LEU A 72 -11.18 13.73 -9.65
C LEU A 72 -11.95 13.93 -10.96
N TYR A 73 -11.65 13.13 -11.98
CA TYR A 73 -12.20 13.32 -13.33
C TYR A 73 -13.30 12.31 -13.69
N GLY A 74 -13.65 11.39 -12.80
CA GLY A 74 -14.67 10.39 -13.08
C GLY A 74 -14.32 9.41 -14.21
N ARG A 75 -13.04 9.24 -14.52
CA ARG A 75 -12.55 8.37 -15.60
C ARG A 75 -11.83 7.18 -15.00
N ASN A 76 -12.04 6.00 -15.56
CA ASN A 76 -11.27 4.81 -15.24
C ASN A 76 -10.47 4.40 -16.49
N ASN A 77 -9.23 4.87 -16.58
CA ASN A 77 -8.33 4.55 -17.69
C ASN A 77 -7.40 3.37 -17.36
N LEU A 78 -7.56 2.78 -16.17
CA LEU A 78 -6.66 1.70 -15.70
C LEU A 78 -6.86 0.39 -16.45
N GLU A 79 -8.03 0.16 -17.07
CA GLU A 79 -8.30 -1.10 -17.77
C GLU A 79 -7.24 -1.45 -18.82
N GLN A 80 -6.80 -0.48 -19.61
CA GLN A 80 -5.78 -0.68 -20.64
C GLN A 80 -4.40 -0.97 -20.02
N VAL A 81 -4.03 -0.24 -18.96
CA VAL A 81 -2.76 -0.43 -18.25
C VAL A 81 -2.76 -1.80 -17.55
N VAL A 82 -3.85 -2.15 -16.88
CA VAL A 82 -3.99 -3.46 -16.20
C VAL A 82 -3.84 -4.59 -17.20
N ARG A 83 -4.55 -4.53 -18.33
CA ARG A 83 -4.48 -5.55 -19.38
C ARG A 83 -3.08 -5.67 -19.98
N ALA A 84 -2.40 -4.55 -20.23
CA ALA A 84 -1.03 -4.58 -20.77
C ALA A 84 -0.05 -5.23 -19.78
N VAL A 85 -0.17 -4.87 -18.50
CA VAL A 85 0.74 -5.33 -17.45
C VAL A 85 0.48 -6.78 -17.06
N SER A 86 -0.77 -7.22 -16.93
CA SER A 86 -1.15 -8.58 -16.52
C SER A 86 -0.63 -9.67 -17.47
N ASN A 87 -0.33 -9.32 -18.72
CA ASN A 87 0.27 -10.24 -19.66
C ASN A 87 1.77 -10.52 -19.42
N HIS A 88 2.44 -9.69 -18.62
CA HIS A 88 3.90 -9.72 -18.45
C HIS A 88 4.37 -9.94 -17.02
N ILE A 89 3.47 -9.86 -16.04
CA ILE A 89 3.78 -10.09 -14.63
C ILE A 89 2.92 -11.22 -14.06
N PHE A 90 3.52 -12.05 -13.21
CA PHE A 90 2.87 -13.20 -12.58
C PHE A 90 2.95 -13.12 -11.05
N VAL A 91 2.82 -11.91 -10.52
CA VAL A 91 2.64 -11.61 -9.09
C VAL A 91 1.32 -10.91 -8.89
N PRO A 92 0.72 -10.98 -7.69
CA PRO A 92 -0.56 -10.31 -7.42
C PRO A 92 -0.54 -8.84 -7.83
N LEU A 93 -1.61 -8.42 -8.50
CA LEU A 93 -1.83 -7.06 -8.98
C LEU A 93 -3.02 -6.43 -8.27
N THR A 94 -2.75 -5.42 -7.45
CA THR A 94 -3.77 -4.59 -6.81
C THR A 94 -3.97 -3.30 -7.62
N VAL A 95 -5.23 -2.94 -7.93
CA VAL A 95 -5.55 -1.77 -8.75
C VAL A 95 -6.50 -0.85 -7.99
N GLY A 96 -6.22 0.45 -7.98
CA GLY A 96 -7.07 1.46 -7.32
C GLY A 96 -7.14 2.77 -8.08
N GLY A 97 -8.11 3.60 -7.69
CA GLY A 97 -8.38 4.90 -8.28
C GLY A 97 -9.70 4.91 -9.06
N GLY A 98 -10.60 5.85 -8.70
CA GLY A 98 -11.85 6.10 -9.40
C GLY A 98 -12.95 5.04 -9.27
N ILE A 99 -12.78 4.01 -8.46
CA ILE A 99 -13.76 2.94 -8.26
C ILE A 99 -14.98 3.49 -7.52
N ARG A 100 -16.19 3.33 -8.13
CA ARG A 100 -17.46 3.86 -7.62
C ARG A 100 -18.64 2.89 -7.79
N SER A 101 -18.44 1.78 -8.50
CA SER A 101 -19.48 0.81 -8.76
C SER A 101 -18.94 -0.61 -8.71
N LEU A 102 -19.83 -1.59 -8.50
CA LEU A 102 -19.48 -3.02 -8.61
C LEU A 102 -19.03 -3.39 -10.02
N GLU A 103 -19.51 -2.67 -11.05
CA GLU A 103 -19.10 -2.90 -12.43
C GLU A 103 -17.64 -2.46 -12.67
N ASP A 104 -17.20 -1.34 -12.08
CA ASP A 104 -15.78 -0.94 -12.13
C ASP A 104 -14.88 -2.05 -11.60
N ILE A 105 -15.25 -2.62 -10.45
CA ILE A 105 -14.49 -3.72 -9.84
C ILE A 105 -14.48 -4.95 -10.75
N ARG A 106 -15.67 -5.34 -11.27
CA ARG A 106 -15.80 -6.50 -12.15
C ARG A 106 -14.94 -6.35 -13.40
N ASN A 107 -14.90 -5.17 -13.99
CA ASN A 107 -14.10 -4.89 -15.16
C ASN A 107 -12.60 -4.97 -14.87
N LEU A 108 -12.12 -4.38 -13.77
CA LEU A 108 -10.72 -4.47 -13.37
C LEU A 108 -10.28 -5.92 -13.11
N LEU A 109 -11.08 -6.70 -12.39
CA LEU A 109 -10.79 -8.12 -12.14
C LEU A 109 -10.76 -8.94 -13.44
N ARG A 110 -11.69 -8.68 -14.39
CA ARG A 110 -11.69 -9.33 -15.71
C ARG A 110 -10.49 -8.96 -16.57
N GLN A 111 -9.91 -7.77 -16.37
CA GLN A 111 -8.70 -7.33 -17.08
C GLN A 111 -7.40 -7.89 -16.47
N GLY A 112 -7.47 -8.61 -15.35
CA GLY A 112 -6.33 -9.27 -14.73
C GLY A 112 -5.87 -8.68 -13.40
N ALA A 113 -6.63 -7.78 -12.78
CA ALA A 113 -6.39 -7.41 -11.39
C ALA A 113 -6.79 -8.56 -10.45
N ASP A 114 -5.99 -8.81 -9.41
CA ASP A 114 -6.30 -9.77 -8.35
C ASP A 114 -7.08 -9.11 -7.22
N LYS A 115 -6.77 -7.85 -6.94
CA LYS A 115 -7.39 -7.05 -5.87
C LYS A 115 -7.70 -5.63 -6.35
N VAL A 116 -8.66 -5.00 -5.70
CA VAL A 116 -9.00 -3.59 -5.93
C VAL A 116 -8.88 -2.78 -4.65
N ALA A 117 -8.27 -1.59 -4.75
CA ALA A 117 -8.08 -0.68 -3.62
C ALA A 117 -9.07 0.48 -3.71
N VAL A 118 -9.91 0.64 -2.67
CA VAL A 118 -10.95 1.68 -2.61
C VAL A 118 -10.63 2.67 -1.49
N ASN A 119 -10.65 3.97 -1.80
CA ASN A 119 -10.48 5.06 -0.82
C ASN A 119 -11.65 6.04 -0.88
N SER A 120 -11.69 6.94 -1.86
CA SER A 120 -12.61 8.08 -1.90
C SER A 120 -14.07 7.67 -1.79
N TYR A 121 -14.50 6.70 -2.56
CA TYR A 121 -15.91 6.28 -2.56
C TYR A 121 -16.29 5.54 -1.28
N ALA A 122 -15.35 4.83 -0.66
CA ALA A 122 -15.56 4.20 0.64
C ALA A 122 -15.80 5.23 1.76
N ILE A 123 -15.08 6.36 1.75
CA ILE A 123 -15.30 7.44 2.74
C ILE A 123 -16.68 8.10 2.53
N LEU A 124 -17.08 8.30 1.27
CA LEU A 124 -18.35 8.94 0.93
C LEU A 124 -19.56 8.00 1.11
N GLN A 125 -19.38 6.71 0.90
CA GLN A 125 -20.41 5.67 0.94
C GLN A 125 -19.85 4.37 1.56
N PRO A 126 -19.71 4.29 2.90
CA PRO A 126 -19.10 3.13 3.56
C PRO A 126 -19.79 1.81 3.27
N ASP A 127 -21.12 1.79 3.13
CA ASP A 127 -21.89 0.57 2.83
C ASP A 127 -21.53 -0.05 1.48
N PHE A 128 -21.00 0.73 0.54
CA PHE A 128 -20.46 0.22 -0.72
C PHE A 128 -19.38 -0.87 -0.51
N ILE A 129 -18.56 -0.73 0.54
CA ILE A 129 -17.56 -1.76 0.88
C ILE A 129 -18.23 -3.09 1.23
N ARG A 130 -19.34 -3.08 1.99
CA ARG A 130 -20.10 -4.32 2.30
C ARG A 130 -20.62 -5.00 1.04
N GLU A 131 -21.13 -4.20 0.10
CA GLU A 131 -21.61 -4.71 -1.19
C GLU A 131 -20.46 -5.33 -2.00
N CYS A 132 -19.30 -4.65 -2.05
CA CYS A 132 -18.10 -5.16 -2.72
C CYS A 132 -17.65 -6.49 -2.13
N VAL A 133 -17.53 -6.58 -0.81
CA VAL A 133 -17.12 -7.80 -0.09
C VAL A 133 -18.11 -8.93 -0.34
N LYS A 134 -19.42 -8.64 -0.31
CA LYS A 134 -20.47 -9.64 -0.59
C LYS A 134 -20.39 -10.18 -2.02
N CYS A 135 -20.04 -9.33 -2.99
CA CYS A 135 -20.01 -9.71 -4.41
C CYS A 135 -18.70 -10.39 -4.83
N PHE A 136 -17.55 -9.97 -4.28
CA PHE A 136 -16.22 -10.38 -4.76
C PHE A 136 -15.40 -11.13 -3.72
N GLY A 137 -15.84 -11.15 -2.46
CA GLY A 137 -15.08 -11.70 -1.34
C GLY A 137 -14.08 -10.68 -0.75
N SER A 138 -13.81 -10.81 0.55
CA SER A 138 -12.88 -9.92 1.28
C SER A 138 -11.48 -9.89 0.66
N GLN A 139 -10.98 -11.04 0.19
CA GLN A 139 -9.65 -11.17 -0.40
C GLN A 139 -9.41 -10.30 -1.64
N CYS A 140 -10.48 -9.88 -2.34
CA CYS A 140 -10.40 -9.00 -3.52
C CYS A 140 -10.47 -7.51 -3.17
N ILE A 141 -10.82 -7.14 -1.93
CA ILE A 141 -11.09 -5.75 -1.55
C ILE A 141 -10.03 -5.25 -0.57
N VAL A 142 -9.30 -4.22 -0.98
CA VAL A 142 -8.29 -3.52 -0.16
C VAL A 142 -8.86 -2.16 0.26
N GLY A 143 -8.94 -1.92 1.56
CA GLY A 143 -9.27 -0.61 2.10
C GLY A 143 -8.05 0.31 2.03
N SER A 144 -8.11 1.37 1.22
CA SER A 144 -7.01 2.34 1.12
C SER A 144 -7.25 3.52 2.05
N VAL A 145 -6.31 3.77 2.96
CA VAL A 145 -6.36 4.85 3.95
C VAL A 145 -5.24 5.85 3.67
N HIS A 146 -5.59 7.09 3.35
CA HIS A 146 -4.66 8.21 3.33
C HIS A 146 -4.74 8.95 4.65
N ALA A 147 -3.63 8.99 5.39
CA ALA A 147 -3.55 9.55 6.72
C ALA A 147 -2.60 10.75 6.77
N LYS A 148 -3.05 11.87 7.32
CA LYS A 148 -2.25 13.08 7.54
C LYS A 148 -2.28 13.45 9.01
N ARG A 149 -1.14 13.75 9.62
CA ARG A 149 -1.05 14.14 11.03
C ARG A 149 -1.92 15.38 11.30
N ALA A 150 -2.78 15.28 12.32
CA ALA A 150 -3.69 16.33 12.75
C ALA A 150 -3.28 16.96 14.09
N GLY A 151 -2.10 16.58 14.65
CA GLY A 151 -1.66 16.98 15.99
C GLY A 151 -2.09 15.97 17.06
N ASN A 152 -1.54 16.11 18.27
CA ASN A 152 -1.87 15.29 19.46
C ASN A 152 -1.80 13.75 19.25
N GLY A 153 -0.98 13.29 18.31
CA GLY A 153 -0.84 11.87 18.02
C GLY A 153 -2.05 11.25 17.34
N THR A 154 -2.84 12.04 16.60
CA THR A 154 -3.97 11.63 15.77
C THR A 154 -3.66 11.88 14.28
N TRP A 155 -4.44 11.25 13.40
CA TRP A 155 -4.33 11.42 11.95
C TRP A 155 -5.72 11.61 11.35
N ALA A 156 -5.87 12.63 10.54
CA ALA A 156 -7.06 12.82 9.73
C ALA A 156 -7.05 11.85 8.55
N SER A 157 -8.19 11.24 8.22
CA SER A 157 -8.39 10.51 6.97
C SER A 157 -8.62 11.47 5.82
N LEU A 158 -8.00 11.21 4.64
CA LEU A 158 -8.17 12.01 3.45
C LEU A 158 -8.62 11.16 2.26
N TYR A 159 -9.31 11.80 1.33
CA TYR A 159 -9.74 11.20 0.07
C TYR A 159 -9.36 12.09 -1.14
N ASN A 160 -9.77 11.73 -2.35
CA ASN A 160 -9.40 12.41 -3.59
C ASN A 160 -7.88 12.64 -3.70
N TYR A 161 -7.12 11.54 -3.52
CA TYR A 161 -5.65 11.56 -3.56
C TYR A 161 -5.05 12.53 -2.53
N GLY A 162 -5.59 12.54 -1.32
CA GLY A 162 -5.09 13.33 -0.20
C GLY A 162 -5.45 14.82 -0.22
N ARG A 163 -6.42 15.23 -1.05
CA ARG A 163 -6.81 16.64 -1.21
C ARG A 163 -7.96 17.08 -0.32
N GLU A 164 -8.80 16.16 0.09
CA GLU A 164 -10.00 16.45 0.86
C GLU A 164 -10.02 15.68 2.16
N MET A 165 -10.51 16.35 3.21
CA MET A 165 -10.64 15.76 4.55
C MET A 165 -11.83 14.81 4.61
N GLY A 166 -11.62 13.58 5.08
CA GLY A 166 -12.66 12.58 5.25
C GLY A 166 -13.57 12.79 6.48
N GLY A 167 -13.24 13.78 7.32
CA GLY A 167 -14.03 14.13 8.49
C GLY A 167 -13.86 13.20 9.69
N GLN A 168 -13.03 12.17 9.61
CA GLN A 168 -12.82 11.18 10.66
C GLN A 168 -11.35 10.89 10.92
N ASP A 169 -11.03 10.32 12.10
CA ASP A 169 -9.68 9.85 12.42
C ASP A 169 -9.31 8.65 11.56
N ALA A 170 -8.08 8.65 11.01
CA ALA A 170 -7.64 7.62 10.08
C ALA A 170 -7.50 6.24 10.73
N VAL A 171 -7.18 6.17 12.03
CA VAL A 171 -7.09 4.89 12.76
C VAL A 171 -8.49 4.32 12.97
N SER A 172 -9.45 5.17 13.36
CA SER A 172 -10.85 4.77 13.50
C SER A 172 -11.43 4.32 12.16
N TRP A 173 -11.13 5.03 11.08
CA TRP A 173 -11.54 4.66 9.73
C TRP A 173 -10.95 3.32 9.27
N ALA A 174 -9.68 3.05 9.58
CA ALA A 174 -9.07 1.77 9.28
C ALA A 174 -9.78 0.60 10.00
N CYS A 175 -10.15 0.80 11.28
CA CYS A 175 -10.94 -0.19 12.04
C CYS A 175 -12.35 -0.38 11.45
N GLU A 176 -12.99 0.69 10.99
CA GLU A 176 -14.29 0.62 10.33
C GLU A 176 -14.21 -0.16 9.02
N LEU A 177 -13.22 0.13 8.15
CA LEU A 177 -12.99 -0.64 6.92
C LEU A 177 -12.80 -2.14 7.20
N ALA A 178 -12.02 -2.49 8.23
CA ALA A 178 -11.86 -3.87 8.65
C ALA A 178 -13.20 -4.51 9.09
N SER A 179 -14.03 -3.76 9.82
CA SER A 179 -15.36 -4.20 10.24
C SER A 179 -16.35 -4.35 9.07
N LEU A 180 -16.16 -3.56 8.00
CA LEU A 180 -16.93 -3.65 6.76
C LEU A 180 -16.54 -4.87 5.91
N GLY A 181 -15.42 -5.54 6.26
CA GLY A 181 -15.02 -6.83 5.71
C GLY A 181 -13.94 -6.76 4.64
N VAL A 182 -13.21 -5.64 4.47
CA VAL A 182 -12.05 -5.64 3.57
C VAL A 182 -11.02 -6.69 4.01
N GLY A 183 -10.32 -7.30 3.05
CA GLY A 183 -9.33 -8.34 3.33
C GLY A 183 -7.94 -7.82 3.67
N GLU A 184 -7.66 -6.55 3.38
CA GLU A 184 -6.36 -5.92 3.59
C GLU A 184 -6.50 -4.39 3.69
N LEU A 185 -5.59 -3.74 4.41
CA LEU A 185 -5.49 -2.28 4.47
C LEU A 185 -4.20 -1.80 3.80
N LEU A 186 -4.31 -0.82 2.90
CA LEU A 186 -3.19 -0.04 2.37
C LEU A 186 -3.16 1.31 3.08
N VAL A 187 -2.24 1.50 4.02
CA VAL A 187 -2.13 2.71 4.84
C VAL A 187 -1.00 3.59 4.34
N THR A 188 -1.32 4.75 3.80
CA THR A 188 -0.35 5.73 3.30
C THR A 188 -0.28 6.94 4.23
N SER A 189 0.87 7.15 4.88
CA SER A 189 1.16 8.41 5.58
C SER A 189 1.52 9.48 4.56
N ILE A 190 0.67 10.51 4.44
CA ILE A 190 0.89 11.63 3.52
C ILE A 190 2.13 12.43 3.95
N ASP A 191 2.31 12.63 5.27
CA ASP A 191 3.46 13.38 5.81
C ASP A 191 4.81 12.73 5.51
N GLN A 192 4.82 11.41 5.31
CA GLN A 192 6.03 10.66 4.98
C GLN A 192 6.16 10.38 3.48
N ASP A 193 5.08 10.47 2.71
CA ASP A 193 5.09 10.09 1.29
C ASP A 193 6.13 10.90 0.49
N GLY A 194 7.03 10.20 -0.20
CA GLY A 194 8.07 10.77 -1.04
C GLY A 194 9.28 11.34 -0.30
N THR A 195 9.27 11.44 1.03
CA THR A 195 10.33 12.08 1.83
C THR A 195 11.61 11.27 1.97
N LEU A 196 11.53 9.94 1.85
CA LEU A 196 12.62 8.98 2.12
C LEU A 196 13.08 8.96 3.60
N ASN A 197 12.35 9.61 4.51
CA ASN A 197 12.70 9.74 5.93
C ASN A 197 12.23 8.57 6.82
N GLY A 198 11.61 7.55 6.21
CA GLY A 198 11.03 6.40 6.91
C GLY A 198 9.52 6.47 7.00
N PHE A 199 8.93 5.34 7.41
CA PHE A 199 7.49 5.21 7.58
C PHE A 199 6.99 5.90 8.86
N ASP A 200 5.70 6.21 8.93
CA ASP A 200 5.04 6.61 10.18
C ASP A 200 4.80 5.37 11.04
N LEU A 201 5.76 5.07 11.92
CA LEU A 201 5.73 3.87 12.78
C LEU A 201 4.55 3.89 13.75
N ASP A 202 4.22 5.06 14.29
CA ASP A 202 3.13 5.22 15.25
C ASP A 202 1.77 4.96 14.60
N LEU A 203 1.57 5.47 13.38
CA LEU A 203 0.37 5.22 12.58
C LEU A 203 0.25 3.73 12.25
N ALA A 204 1.31 3.13 11.71
CA ALA A 204 1.33 1.72 11.36
C ALA A 204 0.98 0.85 12.57
N LYS A 205 1.65 1.06 13.71
CA LYS A 205 1.42 0.30 14.94
C LYS A 205 -0.01 0.47 15.47
N LYS A 206 -0.50 1.72 15.53
CA LYS A 206 -1.86 1.98 16.05
C LYS A 206 -2.95 1.29 15.24
N ILE A 207 -2.76 1.15 13.93
CA ILE A 207 -3.70 0.42 13.07
C ILE A 207 -3.47 -1.09 13.21
N SER A 208 -2.24 -1.58 13.02
CA SER A 208 -1.93 -3.01 13.03
C SER A 208 -2.35 -3.72 14.33
N THR A 209 -2.24 -3.04 15.48
CA THR A 209 -2.67 -3.60 16.77
C THR A 209 -4.19 -3.62 16.99
N ARG A 210 -4.97 -2.96 16.13
CA ARG A 210 -6.44 -2.85 16.28
C ARG A 210 -7.24 -3.64 15.26
N VAL A 211 -6.59 -4.12 14.21
CA VAL A 211 -7.25 -4.90 13.15
C VAL A 211 -6.70 -6.32 13.10
N GLN A 212 -7.50 -7.28 12.60
CA GLN A 212 -7.11 -8.68 12.45
C GLN A 212 -6.78 -9.04 10.99
N ILE A 213 -6.70 -8.04 10.12
CA ILE A 213 -6.39 -8.20 8.70
C ILE A 213 -5.01 -7.60 8.39
N PRO A 214 -4.34 -8.06 7.33
CA PRO A 214 -3.02 -7.54 6.95
C PRO A 214 -3.02 -6.02 6.72
N VAL A 215 -1.96 -5.37 7.19
CA VAL A 215 -1.69 -3.95 7.00
C VAL A 215 -0.45 -3.76 6.14
N VAL A 216 -0.62 -3.07 5.02
CA VAL A 216 0.46 -2.64 4.13
C VAL A 216 0.83 -1.20 4.46
N ALA A 217 2.02 -0.97 4.99
CA ALA A 217 2.53 0.37 5.27
C ALA A 217 3.09 1.03 4.00
N SER A 218 2.71 2.28 3.75
CA SER A 218 3.13 3.07 2.59
C SER A 218 3.50 4.50 2.99
N GLY A 219 4.49 5.07 2.29
CA GLY A 219 4.98 6.44 2.48
C GLY A 219 6.28 6.51 3.28
N GLY A 220 7.34 7.04 2.66
CA GLY A 220 8.60 7.44 3.28
C GLY A 220 9.71 6.39 3.36
N GLY A 221 9.41 5.12 3.19
CA GLY A 221 10.42 4.05 3.30
C GLY A 221 11.47 4.09 2.19
N SER A 222 12.75 3.97 2.56
CA SER A 222 13.88 4.00 1.64
C SER A 222 14.95 2.97 2.00
N THR A 223 15.47 3.01 3.21
CA THR A 223 16.57 2.13 3.65
C THR A 223 16.04 0.80 4.17
N ASN A 224 16.89 -0.23 4.11
CA ASN A 224 16.57 -1.55 4.66
C ASN A 224 16.18 -1.48 6.15
N LYS A 225 16.88 -0.62 6.93
CA LYS A 225 16.57 -0.43 8.34
C LYS A 225 15.18 0.16 8.56
N GLN A 226 14.80 1.20 7.80
CA GLN A 226 13.45 1.79 7.89
C GLN A 226 12.35 0.79 7.53
N ILE A 227 12.61 -0.08 6.55
CA ILE A 227 11.70 -1.16 6.15
C ILE A 227 11.57 -2.18 7.29
N LEU A 228 12.66 -2.62 7.87
CA LEU A 228 12.64 -3.52 9.03
C LEU A 228 11.92 -2.88 10.23
N ASP A 229 12.20 -1.60 10.51
CA ASP A 229 11.58 -0.88 11.64
C ASP A 229 10.04 -0.86 11.54
N VAL A 230 9.45 -0.64 10.34
CA VAL A 230 7.99 -0.63 10.21
C VAL A 230 7.38 -2.03 10.28
N LEU A 231 8.09 -3.06 9.83
CA LEU A 231 7.64 -4.45 9.94
C LEU A 231 7.67 -4.94 11.40
N VAL A 232 8.74 -4.61 12.15
CA VAL A 232 8.92 -5.11 13.52
C VAL A 232 8.27 -4.17 14.54
N ARG A 233 8.52 -2.86 14.48
CA ARG A 233 8.04 -1.87 15.45
C ARG A 233 6.68 -1.30 15.11
N GLY A 234 6.39 -1.17 13.80
CA GLY A 234 5.10 -0.76 13.27
C GLY A 234 4.11 -1.91 13.16
N GLU A 235 4.57 -3.16 13.31
CA GLU A 235 3.78 -4.40 13.22
C GLU A 235 3.02 -4.53 11.89
N ALA A 236 3.56 -3.91 10.82
CA ALA A 236 2.99 -4.03 9.47
C ALA A 236 3.32 -5.40 8.87
N ASN A 237 2.39 -5.95 8.08
CA ASN A 237 2.54 -7.25 7.41
C ASN A 237 3.24 -7.14 6.05
N ALA A 238 3.28 -5.93 5.48
CA ALA A 238 3.92 -5.65 4.20
C ALA A 238 4.31 -4.18 4.09
N VAL A 239 5.19 -3.88 3.14
CA VAL A 239 5.58 -2.50 2.79
C VAL A 239 5.31 -2.22 1.32
N ALA A 240 4.70 -1.07 1.03
CA ALA A 240 4.54 -0.56 -0.34
C ALA A 240 5.53 0.58 -0.58
N LEU A 241 6.41 0.39 -1.56
CA LEU A 241 7.52 1.27 -1.91
C LEU A 241 7.30 1.91 -3.28
N ALA A 242 7.57 3.19 -3.39
CA ALA A 242 7.54 3.97 -4.62
C ALA A 242 8.89 4.67 -4.86
N SER A 243 9.11 5.84 -4.25
CA SER A 243 10.31 6.67 -4.46
C SER A 243 11.62 5.90 -4.30
N ALA A 244 11.73 5.01 -3.31
CA ALA A 244 12.92 4.20 -3.07
C ALA A 244 13.31 3.35 -4.29
N LEU A 245 12.31 2.75 -4.96
CA LEU A 245 12.49 1.91 -6.14
C LEU A 245 12.57 2.71 -7.43
N HIS A 246 11.72 3.75 -7.57
CA HIS A 246 11.66 4.55 -8.79
C HIS A 246 12.93 5.35 -9.04
N PHE A 247 13.53 5.90 -7.99
CA PHE A 247 14.75 6.70 -8.07
C PHE A 247 16.02 5.89 -7.73
N ASN A 248 15.92 4.55 -7.66
CA ASN A 248 17.04 3.65 -7.39
C ASN A 248 17.80 3.93 -6.08
N HIS A 249 17.12 4.48 -5.06
CA HIS A 249 17.69 4.59 -3.70
C HIS A 249 17.87 3.24 -3.05
N ASN A 250 17.05 2.24 -3.45
CA ASN A 250 17.18 0.85 -3.04
C ASN A 250 16.70 -0.07 -4.19
N SER A 251 16.95 -1.36 -4.08
CA SER A 251 16.48 -2.37 -5.03
C SER A 251 15.70 -3.47 -4.31
N VAL A 252 14.76 -4.08 -5.03
CA VAL A 252 13.96 -5.21 -4.51
C VAL A 252 14.87 -6.33 -3.99
N GLY A 253 15.86 -6.73 -4.79
CA GLY A 253 16.78 -7.81 -4.41
C GLY A 253 17.63 -7.49 -3.17
N ASN A 254 18.03 -6.22 -2.97
CA ASN A 254 18.77 -5.80 -1.78
C ASN A 254 17.88 -5.83 -0.52
N ILE A 255 16.64 -5.34 -0.64
CA ILE A 255 15.66 -5.37 0.45
C ILE A 255 15.36 -6.80 0.87
N LYS A 256 15.03 -7.67 -0.09
CA LYS A 256 14.65 -9.07 0.20
C LYS A 256 15.79 -9.88 0.81
N ARG A 257 17.03 -9.68 0.35
CA ARG A 257 18.21 -10.31 0.98
C ARG A 257 18.40 -9.86 2.43
N TYR A 258 18.22 -8.56 2.69
CA TYR A 258 18.33 -8.03 4.04
C TYR A 258 17.23 -8.59 4.96
N LEU A 259 15.96 -8.57 4.51
CA LEU A 259 14.84 -9.12 5.28
C LEU A 259 15.02 -10.63 5.54
N LYS A 260 15.47 -11.40 4.52
CA LYS A 260 15.75 -12.82 4.69
C LYS A 260 16.78 -13.06 5.80
N LYS A 261 17.87 -12.27 5.81
CA LYS A 261 18.87 -12.34 6.87
C LYS A 261 18.29 -12.04 8.25
N CYS A 262 17.38 -11.05 8.35
CA CYS A 262 16.77 -10.66 9.63
C CYS A 262 15.71 -11.64 10.14
N PHE A 263 14.90 -12.23 9.25
CA PHE A 263 13.74 -13.04 9.64
C PHE A 263 13.97 -14.56 9.54
N VAL A 264 14.98 -15.03 8.80
CA VAL A 264 15.23 -16.46 8.56
C VAL A 264 16.55 -16.92 9.15
N GLU A 265 17.65 -16.21 8.88
CA GLU A 265 19.01 -16.67 9.25
C GLU A 265 19.40 -16.42 10.73
N GLN A 266 18.54 -15.79 11.51
CA GLN A 266 18.73 -15.62 12.97
C GLN A 266 17.89 -16.59 13.78
N ALA A 267 17.22 -17.52 13.12
CA ALA A 267 16.36 -18.53 13.70
C ALA A 267 17.08 -19.89 13.92
N ASP A 268 18.33 -19.99 13.44
CA ASP A 268 19.25 -21.08 13.68
C ASP A 268 20.31 -20.69 14.73
#